data_854b3f28e7edbc128cea56d4a4da8b7e
#
_entry.id   854b3f28e7edbc128cea56d4a4da8b7e
#
_cell.length_a   1.000
_cell.length_b   1.000
_cell.length_c   1.000
_cell.angle_alpha   90.00
_cell.angle_beta   90.00
_cell.angle_gamma   90.00
#
_symmetry.space_group_name_H-M   'P 1'
#
loop_
_entity.id
_entity.type
_entity.pdbx_description
1 polymer ?
#
loop_
_entity_poly.entity_id
_entity_poly.type
_entity_poly.pdbx_seq_one_letter_code
_entity_poly.pdbx_strand_id
1 'polypeptide(L)'
;MAAGLLIVLLRFLPYWLLLCVCLGGLLFNLFFLPRLIPSIMRGISGDRRGVVFYPIAITVLVLLFPHHPHIIAGAWAILSFGDGMATLVGKLGRPMPLRWNPAKTSQGTIACFIASGLAAMFFVFFIQPDLMDDWKRWVAAIWVAAALAAWVESLPLPVNDNLTVPFSAAAVLFAAEFVSAENLREVNGWYVVVAILGNGILASILTSFRIVQGSATWAGVFLGSILWVCAGWQCYLVLILFFILGTLATRHGYERKHRWGVAQEDHGRRGARHVIANCGVPTLFAFFVTGTLYPQWMKIALVASLATALFDTLSSELGQLYGRYPVLPTTGENVPIGTDGAISMEGTLGGLFGAIFLAGCAWLVGAIPASAAPLVVLAAFIGANAESVLAAMIQYEFTWRNEILNLANTAIGGLVALGVAMQTQPPM
;
A
#
# COMPACT_ATOMS: atom_id res chain seq x y z
N MET A 1 12.32 20.95 -8.42
CA MET A 1 13.77 20.66 -8.46
C MET A 1 14.57 21.60 -7.55
N ALA A 2 14.49 22.94 -7.66
CA ALA A 2 15.32 23.83 -6.84
C ALA A 2 15.17 23.59 -5.32
N ALA A 3 13.95 23.36 -4.83
CA ALA A 3 13.72 23.01 -3.43
C ALA A 3 14.35 21.65 -3.01
N GLY A 4 14.62 20.76 -3.95
CA GLY A 4 15.33 19.51 -3.69
C GLY A 4 16.81 19.69 -3.32
N LEU A 5 17.41 20.81 -3.66
CA LEU A 5 18.79 21.11 -3.25
C LEU A 5 18.89 21.33 -1.72
N LEU A 6 17.80 21.67 -1.06
CA LEU A 6 17.74 21.80 0.39
C LEU A 6 17.96 20.46 1.13
N ILE A 7 17.88 19.32 0.44
CA ILE A 7 18.21 17.99 0.98
C ILE A 7 19.62 17.97 1.61
N VAL A 8 20.55 18.74 1.04
CA VAL A 8 21.91 18.89 1.58
C VAL A 8 21.91 19.31 3.05
N LEU A 9 20.92 20.10 3.50
CA LEU A 9 20.79 20.56 4.87
C LEU A 9 20.61 19.41 5.87
N LEU A 10 20.07 18.26 5.46
CA LEU A 10 19.94 17.07 6.31
C LEU A 10 21.26 16.56 6.87
N ARG A 11 22.38 16.84 6.20
CA ARG A 11 23.71 16.45 6.66
C ARG A 11 24.29 17.37 7.73
N PHE A 12 23.91 18.65 7.70
CA PHE A 12 24.60 19.70 8.47
C PHE A 12 23.75 20.27 9.60
N LEU A 13 22.42 20.20 9.50
CA LEU A 13 21.53 20.77 10.49
C LEU A 13 21.10 19.74 11.53
N PRO A 14 21.08 20.12 12.83
CA PRO A 14 20.44 19.29 13.84
C PRO A 14 18.93 19.19 13.58
N TYR A 15 18.33 18.09 14.00
CA TYR A 15 16.94 17.75 13.72
C TYR A 15 15.92 18.88 14.02
N TRP A 16 16.06 19.51 15.19
CA TRP A 16 15.14 20.58 15.59
C TRP A 16 15.20 21.80 14.66
N LEU A 17 16.39 22.14 14.14
CA LEU A 17 16.56 23.26 13.20
C LEU A 17 16.03 22.90 11.82
N LEU A 18 16.22 21.65 11.38
CA LEU A 18 15.62 21.13 10.16
C LEU A 18 14.09 21.21 10.21
N LEU A 19 13.49 20.83 11.34
CA LEU A 19 12.05 20.94 11.55
C LEU A 19 11.58 22.40 11.48
N CYS A 20 12.33 23.33 12.08
CA CYS A 20 12.05 24.77 11.97
C CYS A 20 12.11 25.25 10.52
N VAL A 21 13.07 24.81 9.72
CA VAL A 21 13.19 25.14 8.29
C VAL A 21 11.99 24.61 7.51
N CYS A 22 11.59 23.35 7.76
CA CYS A 22 10.43 22.74 7.10
C CYS A 22 9.11 23.47 7.45
N LEU A 23 8.91 23.75 8.74
CA LEU A 23 7.73 24.49 9.21
C LEU A 23 7.75 25.94 8.68
N GLY A 24 8.91 26.59 8.67
CA GLY A 24 9.08 27.94 8.08
C GLY A 24 8.73 27.94 6.58
N GLY A 25 9.20 26.94 5.83
CA GLY A 25 8.85 26.75 4.42
C GLY A 25 7.34 26.51 4.20
N LEU A 26 6.72 25.74 5.08
CA LEU A 26 5.27 25.52 5.05
C LEU A 26 4.51 26.83 5.31
N LEU A 27 4.86 27.55 6.35
CA LEU A 27 4.25 28.83 6.68
C LEU A 27 4.48 29.88 5.58
N PHE A 28 5.67 29.91 4.98
CA PHE A 28 5.98 30.76 3.86
C PHE A 28 5.07 30.45 2.65
N ASN A 29 4.90 29.18 2.31
CA ASN A 29 4.03 28.78 1.18
C ASN A 29 2.55 29.03 1.47
N LEU A 30 2.11 28.96 2.73
CA LEU A 30 0.72 29.22 3.10
C LEU A 30 0.37 30.72 3.11
N PHE A 31 1.26 31.57 3.68
CA PHE A 31 0.91 32.95 3.98
C PHE A 31 1.60 33.98 3.09
N PHE A 32 2.85 33.76 2.69
CA PHE A 32 3.66 34.74 1.97
C PHE A 32 3.68 34.51 0.46
N LEU A 33 3.86 33.27 0.01
CA LEU A 33 3.96 32.97 -1.41
C LEU A 33 2.71 33.39 -2.22
N PRO A 34 1.47 33.23 -1.72
CA PRO A 34 0.27 33.70 -2.42
C PRO A 34 0.23 35.23 -2.64
N ARG A 35 0.86 35.96 -1.73
CA ARG A 35 0.93 37.43 -1.80
C ARG A 35 2.03 37.93 -2.72
N LEU A 36 3.19 37.23 -2.71
CA LEU A 36 4.37 37.62 -3.51
C LEU A 36 4.21 37.26 -4.99
N ILE A 37 3.69 36.07 -5.29
CA ILE A 37 3.58 35.58 -6.67
C ILE A 37 2.19 34.96 -6.89
N PRO A 38 1.14 35.77 -7.07
CA PRO A 38 -0.21 35.25 -7.30
C PRO A 38 -0.35 34.36 -8.54
N SER A 39 0.56 34.50 -9.52
CA SER A 39 0.59 33.69 -10.74
C SER A 39 1.01 32.25 -10.51
N ILE A 40 1.88 31.99 -9.54
CA ILE A 40 2.27 30.59 -9.15
C ILE A 40 1.08 29.85 -8.54
N MET A 41 0.23 30.58 -7.80
CA MET A 41 -0.98 30.02 -7.19
C MET A 41 -2.07 29.69 -8.22
N ARG A 42 -1.98 30.26 -9.42
CA ARG A 42 -2.92 29.99 -10.52
C ARG A 42 -2.44 28.89 -11.45
N GLY A 43 -1.31 28.23 -11.18
CA GLY A 43 -0.69 27.13 -11.91
C GLY A 43 -1.27 26.85 -13.31
N ILE A 44 -0.53 26.26 -14.21
CA ILE A 44 -1.01 25.92 -15.57
C ILE A 44 -2.26 25.01 -15.53
N SER A 45 -2.49 24.30 -14.41
CA SER A 45 -3.64 23.42 -14.16
C SER A 45 -4.68 23.96 -13.17
N GLY A 46 -4.50 25.17 -12.61
CA GLY A 46 -5.43 25.74 -11.60
C GLY A 46 -5.38 25.08 -10.22
N ASP A 47 -4.56 24.06 -10.00
CA ASP A 47 -4.48 23.35 -8.73
C ASP A 47 -3.46 24.00 -7.79
N ARG A 48 -3.99 24.72 -6.78
CA ARG A 48 -3.20 25.35 -5.70
C ARG A 48 -2.62 24.33 -4.71
N ARG A 49 -3.08 23.09 -4.75
CA ARG A 49 -2.80 22.08 -3.72
C ARG A 49 -1.34 21.63 -3.72
N GLY A 50 -0.70 21.51 -4.88
CA GLY A 50 0.69 21.08 -4.99
C GLY A 50 1.68 21.95 -4.23
N VAL A 51 1.47 23.28 -4.22
CA VAL A 51 2.35 24.24 -3.53
C VAL A 51 2.33 24.06 -2.01
N VAL A 52 1.19 23.60 -1.46
CA VAL A 52 1.00 23.38 -0.02
C VAL A 52 1.36 21.95 0.37
N PHE A 53 0.99 20.98 -0.45
CA PHE A 53 1.25 19.56 -0.13
C PHE A 53 2.72 19.18 -0.17
N TYR A 54 3.53 19.82 -1.01
CA TYR A 54 4.97 19.59 -1.06
C TYR A 54 5.66 19.84 0.30
N PRO A 55 5.60 21.04 0.92
CA PRO A 55 6.22 21.26 2.22
C PRO A 55 5.55 20.47 3.35
N ILE A 56 4.24 20.16 3.26
CA ILE A 56 3.57 19.26 4.20
C ILE A 56 4.24 17.88 4.15
N ALA A 57 4.41 17.31 2.96
CA ALA A 57 5.01 15.99 2.80
C ALA A 57 6.41 15.93 3.43
N ILE A 58 7.25 16.92 3.15
CA ILE A 58 8.61 16.97 3.70
C ILE A 58 8.58 17.14 5.22
N THR A 59 7.73 18.01 5.75
CA THR A 59 7.59 18.19 7.21
C THR A 59 7.17 16.88 7.89
N VAL A 60 6.19 16.17 7.32
CA VAL A 60 5.72 14.89 7.85
C VAL A 60 6.80 13.81 7.74
N LEU A 61 7.57 13.75 6.65
CA LEU A 61 8.72 12.84 6.55
C LEU A 61 9.77 13.09 7.62
N VAL A 62 10.10 14.36 7.88
CA VAL A 62 11.03 14.73 8.96
C VAL A 62 10.50 14.28 10.33
N LEU A 63 9.20 14.44 10.58
CA LEU A 63 8.56 14.01 11.84
C LEU A 63 8.52 12.48 12.00
N LEU A 64 8.27 11.74 10.90
CA LEU A 64 8.17 10.28 10.93
C LEU A 64 9.52 9.57 11.01
N PHE A 65 10.59 10.17 10.46
CA PHE A 65 11.91 9.55 10.33
C PHE A 65 13.02 10.35 10.99
N PRO A 66 12.91 10.77 12.28
CA PRO A 66 13.85 11.67 12.94
C PRO A 66 15.29 11.12 13.01
N HIS A 67 15.43 9.79 13.02
CA HIS A 67 16.72 9.09 13.14
C HIS A 67 17.22 8.47 11.82
N HIS A 68 16.49 8.70 10.72
CA HIS A 68 16.74 8.11 9.40
C HIS A 68 16.87 9.18 8.30
N PRO A 69 17.88 10.08 8.39
CA PRO A 69 18.00 11.21 7.45
C PRO A 69 18.16 10.77 5.99
N HIS A 70 18.74 9.60 5.75
CA HIS A 70 18.89 9.04 4.40
C HIS A 70 17.54 8.64 3.77
N ILE A 71 16.55 8.19 4.57
CA ILE A 71 15.19 7.91 4.08
C ILE A 71 14.50 9.19 3.66
N ILE A 72 14.61 10.24 4.51
CA ILE A 72 14.08 11.57 4.17
C ILE A 72 14.72 12.07 2.89
N ALA A 73 16.06 11.97 2.79
CA ALA A 73 16.82 12.40 1.62
C ALA A 73 16.38 11.70 0.33
N GLY A 74 16.26 10.36 0.37
CA GLY A 74 15.83 9.56 -0.76
C GLY A 74 14.41 9.88 -1.21
N ALA A 75 13.46 9.92 -0.29
CA ALA A 75 12.05 10.23 -0.58
C ALA A 75 11.87 11.68 -1.09
N TRP A 76 12.58 12.63 -0.49
CA TRP A 76 12.57 14.02 -0.94
C TRP A 76 13.22 14.19 -2.32
N ALA A 77 14.33 13.50 -2.61
CA ALA A 77 14.98 13.51 -3.91
C ALA A 77 14.06 12.93 -4.99
N ILE A 78 13.40 11.79 -4.72
CA ILE A 78 12.45 11.15 -5.62
C ILE A 78 11.32 12.12 -5.97
N LEU A 79 10.71 12.77 -4.97
CA LEU A 79 9.68 13.76 -5.21
C LEU A 79 10.19 14.94 -6.04
N SER A 80 11.33 15.54 -5.65
CA SER A 80 11.79 16.80 -6.25
C SER A 80 12.31 16.67 -7.67
N PHE A 81 13.09 15.62 -7.92
CA PHE A 81 13.74 15.40 -9.21
C PHE A 81 12.91 14.50 -10.12
N GLY A 82 12.20 13.50 -9.55
CA GLY A 82 11.33 12.61 -10.30
C GLY A 82 10.15 13.33 -10.92
N ASP A 83 9.30 13.96 -10.11
CA ASP A 83 8.14 14.73 -10.58
C ASP A 83 8.56 15.90 -11.47
N GLY A 84 9.65 16.59 -11.11
CA GLY A 84 10.19 17.67 -11.93
C GLY A 84 10.59 17.23 -13.33
N MET A 85 11.27 16.08 -13.46
CA MET A 85 11.68 15.53 -14.77
C MET A 85 10.51 14.90 -15.52
N ALA A 86 9.56 14.27 -14.82
CA ALA A 86 8.32 13.79 -15.42
C ALA A 86 7.59 14.92 -16.16
N THR A 87 7.46 16.06 -15.50
CA THR A 87 6.80 17.24 -16.08
C THR A 87 7.57 17.84 -17.26
N LEU A 88 8.89 17.94 -17.17
CA LEU A 88 9.74 18.50 -18.23
C LEU A 88 9.75 17.60 -19.48
N VAL A 89 10.09 16.33 -19.30
CA VAL A 89 10.23 15.37 -20.42
C VAL A 89 8.86 14.97 -20.98
N GLY A 90 7.84 14.88 -20.14
CA GLY A 90 6.48 14.55 -20.56
C GLY A 90 5.88 15.57 -21.53
N LYS A 91 6.40 16.82 -21.56
CA LYS A 91 6.00 17.87 -22.49
C LYS A 91 6.88 17.96 -23.74
N LEU A 92 7.99 17.22 -23.81
CA LEU A 92 8.91 17.24 -24.94
C LEU A 92 8.43 16.30 -26.06
N GLY A 93 8.55 16.75 -27.29
CA GLY A 93 8.24 15.96 -28.48
C GLY A 93 6.76 15.64 -28.67
N ARG A 94 6.47 14.44 -29.21
CA ARG A 94 5.10 13.92 -29.35
C ARG A 94 4.72 13.20 -28.07
N PRO A 95 3.78 13.72 -27.25
CA PRO A 95 3.37 13.06 -26.01
C PRO A 95 2.69 11.72 -26.31
N MET A 96 3.12 10.66 -25.61
CA MET A 96 2.47 9.35 -25.62
C MET A 96 1.68 9.18 -24.32
N PRO A 97 0.39 9.52 -24.29
CA PRO A 97 -0.41 9.45 -23.09
C PRO A 97 -0.55 8.01 -22.61
N LEU A 98 -0.58 7.82 -21.29
CA LEU A 98 -0.81 6.51 -20.69
C LEU A 98 -2.28 6.10 -20.88
N ARG A 99 -2.51 4.81 -21.17
CA ARG A 99 -3.87 4.27 -21.37
C ARG A 99 -4.76 4.42 -20.15
N TRP A 100 -4.18 4.36 -18.94
CA TRP A 100 -4.90 4.45 -17.66
C TRP A 100 -4.96 5.86 -17.08
N ASN A 101 -4.11 6.78 -17.58
CA ASN A 101 -4.10 8.17 -17.15
C ASN A 101 -3.65 9.07 -18.31
N PRO A 102 -4.59 9.56 -19.14
CA PRO A 102 -4.27 10.40 -20.30
C PRO A 102 -3.60 11.75 -19.95
N ALA A 103 -3.66 12.20 -18.70
CA ALA A 103 -2.98 13.40 -18.23
C ALA A 103 -1.46 13.19 -18.05
N LYS A 104 -0.99 11.94 -18.00
CA LYS A 104 0.41 11.56 -17.84
C LYS A 104 0.92 10.86 -19.12
N THR A 105 2.24 10.87 -19.33
CA THR A 105 2.87 10.32 -20.54
C THR A 105 3.91 9.25 -20.19
N SER A 106 4.08 8.27 -21.07
CA SER A 106 5.07 7.20 -20.87
C SER A 106 6.51 7.75 -20.80
N GLN A 107 6.83 8.77 -21.61
CA GLN A 107 8.15 9.44 -21.55
C GLN A 107 8.35 10.13 -20.20
N GLY A 108 7.31 10.80 -19.68
CA GLY A 108 7.34 11.43 -18.36
C GLY A 108 7.57 10.42 -17.24
N THR A 109 6.86 9.28 -17.26
CA THR A 109 7.01 8.22 -16.25
C THR A 109 8.40 7.58 -16.29
N ILE A 110 8.97 7.33 -17.48
CA ILE A 110 10.34 6.83 -17.62
C ILE A 110 11.36 7.86 -17.09
N ALA A 111 11.16 9.14 -17.43
CA ALA A 111 12.03 10.20 -16.94
C ALA A 111 11.92 10.36 -15.40
N CYS A 112 10.71 10.22 -14.84
CA CYS A 112 10.49 10.16 -13.40
C CYS A 112 11.32 9.05 -12.77
N PHE A 113 11.20 7.82 -13.25
CA PHE A 113 11.93 6.67 -12.75
C PHE A 113 13.46 6.89 -12.74
N ILE A 114 14.02 7.29 -13.90
CA ILE A 114 15.48 7.47 -14.03
C ILE A 114 15.99 8.60 -13.14
N ALA A 115 15.33 9.77 -13.20
CA ALA A 115 15.74 10.94 -12.41
C ALA A 115 15.60 10.71 -10.90
N SER A 116 14.53 10.05 -10.48
CA SER A 116 14.32 9.64 -9.11
C SER A 116 15.43 8.73 -8.60
N GLY A 117 15.76 7.68 -9.36
CA GLY A 117 16.80 6.72 -8.97
C GLY A 117 18.18 7.37 -8.85
N LEU A 118 18.57 8.17 -9.84
CA LEU A 118 19.87 8.85 -9.83
C LEU A 118 19.98 9.90 -8.71
N ALA A 119 18.95 10.73 -8.53
CA ALA A 119 18.96 11.74 -7.48
C ALA A 119 18.93 11.11 -6.08
N ALA A 120 18.07 10.13 -5.86
CA ALA A 120 18.00 9.44 -4.57
C ALA A 120 19.33 8.71 -4.27
N MET A 121 19.95 8.06 -5.26
CA MET A 121 21.26 7.43 -5.09
C MET A 121 22.32 8.44 -4.64
N PHE A 122 22.39 9.59 -5.30
CA PHE A 122 23.33 10.65 -4.90
C PHE A 122 23.06 11.13 -3.47
N PHE A 123 21.83 11.54 -3.14
CA PHE A 123 21.53 12.14 -1.85
C PHE A 123 21.57 11.15 -0.70
N VAL A 124 21.10 9.90 -0.86
CA VAL A 124 21.16 8.87 0.19
C VAL A 124 22.60 8.62 0.63
N PHE A 125 23.49 8.36 -0.32
CA PHE A 125 24.91 8.12 -0.01
C PHE A 125 25.66 9.38 0.40
N PHE A 126 25.24 10.55 -0.07
CA PHE A 126 25.81 11.83 0.40
C PHE A 126 25.44 12.10 1.86
N ILE A 127 24.19 11.83 2.26
CA ILE A 127 23.71 12.08 3.63
C ILE A 127 24.28 11.06 4.60
N GLN A 128 24.34 9.79 4.22
CA GLN A 128 24.82 8.70 5.06
C GLN A 128 25.83 7.80 4.31
N PRO A 129 27.12 8.19 4.27
CA PRO A 129 28.16 7.46 3.53
C PRO A 129 28.35 6.01 3.99
N ASP A 130 28.09 5.71 5.29
CA ASP A 130 28.26 4.37 5.87
C ASP A 130 27.38 3.32 5.18
N LEU A 131 26.30 3.73 4.49
CA LEU A 131 25.47 2.84 3.68
C LEU A 131 26.21 2.27 2.45
N MET A 132 27.37 2.82 2.11
CA MET A 132 28.24 2.27 1.05
C MET A 132 28.80 0.89 1.40
N ASP A 133 28.89 0.53 2.69
CA ASP A 133 29.34 -0.80 3.10
C ASP A 133 28.36 -1.90 2.61
N ASP A 134 27.09 -1.57 2.44
CA ASP A 134 26.06 -2.45 1.86
C ASP A 134 25.37 -1.78 0.64
N TRP A 135 26.20 -1.22 -0.24
CA TRP A 135 25.73 -0.45 -1.39
C TRP A 135 24.77 -1.22 -2.30
N LYS A 136 24.95 -2.54 -2.45
CA LYS A 136 24.09 -3.37 -3.30
C LYS A 136 22.64 -3.38 -2.84
N ARG A 137 22.40 -3.52 -1.54
CA ARG A 137 21.09 -3.45 -0.92
C ARG A 137 20.46 -2.08 -1.15
N TRP A 138 21.21 -1.02 -0.83
CA TRP A 138 20.69 0.34 -0.93
C TRP A 138 20.44 0.79 -2.37
N VAL A 139 21.31 0.43 -3.30
CA VAL A 139 21.06 0.68 -4.73
C VAL A 139 19.80 -0.05 -5.19
N ALA A 140 19.63 -1.33 -4.85
CA ALA A 140 18.42 -2.07 -5.19
C ALA A 140 17.15 -1.41 -4.57
N ALA A 141 17.19 -1.05 -3.28
CA ALA A 141 16.08 -0.38 -2.60
C ALA A 141 15.73 0.97 -3.24
N ILE A 142 16.73 1.78 -3.58
CA ILE A 142 16.52 3.08 -4.24
C ILE A 142 15.84 2.91 -5.59
N TRP A 143 16.27 1.95 -6.41
CA TRP A 143 15.65 1.72 -7.70
C TRP A 143 14.24 1.14 -7.59
N VAL A 144 13.97 0.28 -6.58
CA VAL A 144 12.61 -0.19 -6.28
C VAL A 144 11.74 0.98 -5.81
N ALA A 145 12.25 1.84 -4.93
CA ALA A 145 11.53 3.04 -4.48
C ALA A 145 11.22 3.98 -5.65
N ALA A 146 12.18 4.21 -6.54
CA ALA A 146 12.01 5.03 -7.73
C ALA A 146 10.97 4.43 -8.71
N ALA A 147 10.97 3.11 -8.90
CA ALA A 147 10.01 2.41 -9.74
C ALA A 147 8.59 2.50 -9.17
N LEU A 148 8.43 2.25 -7.86
CA LEU A 148 7.15 2.38 -7.18
C LEU A 148 6.63 3.82 -7.23
N ALA A 149 7.48 4.80 -6.97
CA ALA A 149 7.14 6.21 -7.02
C ALA A 149 6.70 6.66 -8.41
N ALA A 150 7.42 6.27 -9.47
CA ALA A 150 7.06 6.55 -10.85
C ALA A 150 5.75 5.86 -11.27
N TRP A 151 5.51 4.65 -10.77
CA TRP A 151 4.25 3.96 -10.98
C TRP A 151 3.09 4.68 -10.27
N VAL A 152 3.24 5.02 -8.99
CA VAL A 152 2.24 5.77 -8.20
C VAL A 152 1.94 7.13 -8.84
N GLU A 153 2.96 7.86 -9.33
CA GLU A 153 2.83 9.13 -10.06
C GLU A 153 2.00 8.97 -11.35
N SER A 154 2.11 7.83 -12.02
CA SER A 154 1.36 7.52 -13.25
C SER A 154 -0.12 7.21 -13.03
N LEU A 155 -0.54 6.89 -11.79
CA LEU A 155 -1.91 6.50 -11.48
C LEU A 155 -2.85 7.70 -11.37
N PRO A 156 -4.13 7.57 -11.77
CA PRO A 156 -5.14 8.61 -11.60
C PRO A 156 -5.70 8.60 -10.16
N LEU A 157 -4.83 8.87 -9.16
CA LEU A 157 -5.23 8.87 -7.76
C LEU A 157 -5.97 10.17 -7.39
N PRO A 158 -6.97 10.11 -6.50
CA PRO A 158 -7.64 11.31 -5.98
C PRO A 158 -6.78 12.09 -4.97
N VAL A 159 -5.69 11.49 -4.51
CA VAL A 159 -4.72 12.08 -3.58
C VAL A 159 -3.59 12.73 -4.39
N ASN A 160 -3.14 13.89 -3.93
CA ASN A 160 -2.09 14.66 -4.60
C ASN A 160 -0.77 13.88 -4.64
N ASP A 161 -0.10 13.83 -5.80
CA ASP A 161 1.15 13.12 -6.04
C ASP A 161 2.31 13.62 -5.15
N ASN A 162 2.30 14.89 -4.72
CA ASN A 162 3.25 15.40 -3.73
C ASN A 162 3.17 14.73 -2.35
N LEU A 163 2.10 13.97 -2.07
CA LEU A 163 1.99 13.14 -0.88
C LEU A 163 2.29 11.67 -1.20
N THR A 164 1.60 11.10 -2.20
CA THR A 164 1.69 9.66 -2.48
C THR A 164 3.07 9.22 -2.93
N VAL A 165 3.74 10.01 -3.76
CA VAL A 165 5.08 9.70 -4.29
C VAL A 165 6.13 9.61 -3.18
N PRO A 166 6.36 10.63 -2.33
CA PRO A 166 7.41 10.57 -1.33
C PRO A 166 7.12 9.57 -0.21
N PHE A 167 5.85 9.37 0.19
CA PHE A 167 5.54 8.38 1.22
C PHE A 167 5.68 6.95 0.71
N SER A 168 5.33 6.66 -0.54
CA SER A 168 5.59 5.34 -1.13
C SER A 168 7.09 5.05 -1.24
N ALA A 169 7.89 6.04 -1.61
CA ALA A 169 9.33 5.93 -1.65
C ALA A 169 9.95 5.72 -0.26
N ALA A 170 9.52 6.52 0.73
CA ALA A 170 9.97 6.39 2.11
C ALA A 170 9.66 5.01 2.70
N ALA A 171 8.47 4.47 2.42
CA ALA A 171 8.10 3.14 2.87
C ALA A 171 9.04 2.05 2.35
N VAL A 172 9.44 2.10 1.07
CA VAL A 172 10.40 1.14 0.50
C VAL A 172 11.79 1.32 1.11
N LEU A 173 12.26 2.56 1.24
CA LEU A 173 13.59 2.85 1.81
C LEU A 173 13.66 2.45 3.28
N PHE A 174 12.59 2.69 4.05
CA PHE A 174 12.50 2.24 5.43
C PHE A 174 12.48 0.71 5.54
N ALA A 175 11.69 0.05 4.68
CA ALA A 175 11.67 -1.41 4.63
C ALA A 175 13.06 -2.00 4.33
N ALA A 176 13.87 -1.31 3.52
CA ALA A 176 15.21 -1.76 3.17
C ALA A 176 16.18 -1.79 4.38
N GLU A 177 15.93 -1.02 5.43
CA GLU A 177 16.74 -1.11 6.66
C GLU A 177 16.66 -2.48 7.32
N PHE A 178 15.54 -3.17 7.14
CA PHE A 178 15.28 -4.47 7.74
C PHE A 178 15.66 -5.65 6.82
N VAL A 179 16.06 -5.39 5.56
CA VAL A 179 16.42 -6.45 4.60
C VAL A 179 17.89 -6.86 4.77
N SER A 180 18.14 -8.18 4.89
CA SER A 180 19.47 -8.78 4.84
C SER A 180 19.69 -9.50 3.50
N ALA A 181 20.76 -9.15 2.79
CA ALA A 181 21.11 -9.81 1.53
C ALA A 181 21.53 -11.28 1.71
N GLU A 182 21.99 -11.66 2.90
CA GLU A 182 22.39 -13.02 3.23
C GLU A 182 21.17 -13.95 3.32
N ASN A 183 20.10 -13.49 3.97
CA ASN A 183 18.87 -14.26 4.12
C ASN A 183 18.17 -14.52 2.78
N LEU A 184 18.30 -13.60 1.78
CA LEU A 184 17.74 -13.80 0.44
C LEU A 184 18.44 -14.93 -0.35
N ARG A 185 19.66 -15.31 0.00
CA ARG A 185 20.42 -16.36 -0.69
C ARG A 185 20.00 -17.79 -0.26
N GLU A 186 19.29 -17.93 0.85
CA GLU A 186 18.89 -19.24 1.39
C GLU A 186 17.63 -19.83 0.72
N VAL A 187 17.01 -19.12 -0.24
CA VAL A 187 15.83 -19.63 -0.94
C VAL A 187 16.19 -20.79 -1.83
N ASN A 188 15.73 -21.99 -1.45
CA ASN A 188 15.97 -23.22 -2.20
C ASN A 188 15.19 -23.20 -3.53
N GLY A 189 15.91 -23.27 -4.66
CA GLY A 189 15.30 -23.22 -6.00
C GLY A 189 14.27 -24.33 -6.25
N TRP A 190 14.45 -25.53 -5.67
CA TRP A 190 13.48 -26.62 -5.78
C TRP A 190 12.16 -26.27 -5.08
N TYR A 191 12.23 -25.58 -3.95
CA TYR A 191 11.05 -25.13 -3.22
C TYR A 191 10.22 -24.09 -4.03
N VAL A 192 10.92 -23.25 -4.79
CA VAL A 192 10.28 -22.31 -5.74
C VAL A 192 9.52 -23.06 -6.83
N VAL A 193 10.14 -24.09 -7.42
CA VAL A 193 9.50 -24.92 -8.46
C VAL A 193 8.23 -25.58 -7.91
N VAL A 194 8.31 -26.19 -6.72
CA VAL A 194 7.16 -26.84 -6.07
C VAL A 194 6.04 -25.84 -5.80
N ALA A 195 6.38 -24.63 -5.33
CA ALA A 195 5.39 -23.59 -5.07
C ALA A 195 4.69 -23.13 -6.36
N ILE A 196 5.44 -22.92 -7.45
CA ILE A 196 4.87 -22.53 -8.76
C ILE A 196 3.96 -23.63 -9.31
N LEU A 197 4.40 -24.86 -9.31
CA LEU A 197 3.61 -26.01 -9.81
C LEU A 197 2.36 -26.24 -8.97
N GLY A 198 2.48 -26.21 -7.63
CA GLY A 198 1.35 -26.38 -6.72
C GLY A 198 0.29 -25.27 -6.90
N ASN A 199 0.72 -24.02 -6.96
CA ASN A 199 -0.19 -22.90 -7.24
C ASN A 199 -0.78 -22.97 -8.66
N GLY A 200 0.00 -23.42 -9.66
CA GLY A 200 -0.45 -23.63 -11.02
C GLY A 200 -1.57 -24.66 -11.11
N ILE A 201 -1.40 -25.80 -10.42
CA ILE A 201 -2.44 -26.85 -10.33
C ILE A 201 -3.69 -26.32 -9.63
N LEU A 202 -3.53 -25.68 -8.46
CA LEU A 202 -4.65 -25.10 -7.70
C LEU A 202 -5.42 -24.08 -8.53
N ALA A 203 -4.72 -23.14 -9.17
CA ALA A 203 -5.32 -22.12 -9.99
C ALA A 203 -6.05 -22.70 -11.21
N SER A 204 -5.50 -23.74 -11.84
CA SER A 204 -6.14 -24.46 -12.94
C SER A 204 -7.44 -25.14 -12.49
N ILE A 205 -7.44 -25.78 -11.31
CA ILE A 205 -8.63 -26.39 -10.71
C ILE A 205 -9.70 -25.31 -10.45
N LEU A 206 -9.34 -24.21 -9.78
CA LEU A 206 -10.27 -23.13 -9.45
C LEU A 206 -10.88 -22.48 -10.71
N THR A 207 -10.10 -22.34 -11.77
CA THR A 207 -10.58 -21.82 -13.06
C THR A 207 -11.52 -22.80 -13.76
N SER A 208 -11.19 -24.11 -13.75
CA SER A 208 -12.03 -25.15 -14.34
C SER A 208 -13.40 -25.23 -13.66
N PHE A 209 -13.45 -25.06 -12.34
CA PHE A 209 -14.71 -25.00 -11.58
C PHE A 209 -15.38 -23.62 -11.61
N ARG A 210 -14.89 -22.70 -12.42
CA ARG A 210 -15.41 -21.32 -12.55
C ARG A 210 -15.52 -20.59 -11.20
N ILE A 211 -14.58 -20.84 -10.31
CA ILE A 211 -14.52 -20.16 -9.00
C ILE A 211 -13.87 -18.78 -9.15
N VAL A 212 -12.89 -18.68 -10.05
CA VAL A 212 -12.19 -17.44 -10.38
C VAL A 212 -12.21 -17.17 -11.88
N GLN A 213 -11.94 -15.93 -12.28
CA GLN A 213 -11.72 -15.59 -13.69
C GLN A 213 -10.34 -16.09 -14.16
N GLY A 214 -10.17 -16.35 -15.47
CA GLY A 214 -8.87 -16.77 -16.02
C GLY A 214 -7.73 -15.79 -15.77
N SER A 215 -8.03 -14.48 -15.67
CA SER A 215 -7.03 -13.47 -15.31
C SER A 215 -6.49 -13.63 -13.88
N ALA A 216 -7.31 -14.09 -12.93
CA ALA A 216 -6.92 -14.33 -11.55
C ALA A 216 -5.94 -15.50 -11.40
N THR A 217 -5.94 -16.45 -12.34
CA THR A 217 -5.04 -17.62 -12.36
C THR A 217 -3.57 -17.16 -12.28
N TRP A 218 -3.17 -16.27 -13.19
CA TRP A 218 -1.78 -15.79 -13.23
C TRP A 218 -1.41 -14.97 -11.99
N ALA A 219 -2.28 -14.08 -11.55
CA ALA A 219 -2.05 -13.30 -10.34
C ALA A 219 -1.95 -14.21 -9.10
N GLY A 220 -2.83 -15.21 -8.98
CA GLY A 220 -2.83 -16.16 -7.88
C GLY A 220 -1.59 -17.05 -7.86
N VAL A 221 -1.14 -17.56 -9.02
CA VAL A 221 0.10 -18.33 -9.13
C VAL A 221 1.30 -17.47 -8.70
N PHE A 222 1.41 -16.26 -9.20
CA PHE A 222 2.55 -15.39 -8.90
C PHE A 222 2.58 -14.99 -7.41
N LEU A 223 1.50 -14.38 -6.91
CA LEU A 223 1.45 -13.90 -5.53
C LEU A 223 1.46 -15.05 -4.50
N GLY A 224 0.71 -16.12 -4.78
CA GLY A 224 0.67 -17.30 -3.92
C GLY A 224 2.03 -18.01 -3.83
N SER A 225 2.79 -18.09 -4.94
CA SER A 225 4.11 -18.69 -4.94
C SER A 225 5.12 -17.86 -4.16
N ILE A 226 5.13 -16.54 -4.32
CA ILE A 226 5.99 -15.65 -3.52
C ILE A 226 5.65 -15.81 -2.03
N LEU A 227 4.38 -15.78 -1.66
CA LEU A 227 3.96 -15.89 -0.27
C LEU A 227 4.35 -17.23 0.33
N TRP A 228 4.16 -18.33 -0.41
CA TRP A 228 4.56 -19.66 0.06
C TRP A 228 6.08 -19.76 0.25
N VAL A 229 6.86 -19.34 -0.75
CA VAL A 229 8.33 -19.42 -0.72
C VAL A 229 8.92 -18.54 0.39
N CYS A 230 8.42 -17.30 0.51
CA CYS A 230 9.03 -16.31 1.39
C CYS A 230 8.52 -16.38 2.84
N ALA A 231 7.22 -16.63 3.05
CA ALA A 231 6.63 -16.63 4.40
C ALA A 231 6.33 -18.04 4.96
N GLY A 232 6.53 -19.06 4.13
CA GLY A 232 6.33 -20.45 4.52
C GLY A 232 4.89 -20.94 4.38
N TRP A 233 4.72 -22.27 4.50
CA TRP A 233 3.44 -22.94 4.30
C TRP A 233 2.36 -22.52 5.31
N GLN A 234 2.74 -22.11 6.53
CA GLN A 234 1.80 -21.65 7.55
C GLN A 234 1.07 -20.38 7.10
N CYS A 235 1.80 -19.37 6.66
CA CYS A 235 1.21 -18.12 6.12
C CYS A 235 0.44 -18.39 4.82
N TYR A 236 0.89 -19.35 4.01
CA TYR A 236 0.18 -19.75 2.81
C TYR A 236 -1.17 -20.40 3.12
N LEU A 237 -1.28 -21.22 4.17
CA LEU A 237 -2.57 -21.76 4.63
C LEU A 237 -3.52 -20.65 5.08
N VAL A 238 -3.02 -19.59 5.73
CA VAL A 238 -3.83 -18.41 6.09
C VAL A 238 -4.37 -17.71 4.85
N LEU A 239 -3.56 -17.58 3.79
CA LEU A 239 -4.01 -17.05 2.49
C LEU A 239 -5.12 -17.92 1.87
N ILE A 240 -4.94 -19.24 1.87
CA ILE A 240 -5.96 -20.17 1.35
C ILE A 240 -7.26 -20.05 2.15
N LEU A 241 -7.18 -19.98 3.46
CA LEU A 241 -8.34 -19.84 4.35
C LEU A 241 -9.08 -18.50 4.07
N PHE A 242 -8.33 -17.39 3.95
CA PHE A 242 -8.89 -16.11 3.52
C PHE A 242 -9.65 -16.24 2.19
N PHE A 243 -9.04 -16.89 1.20
CA PHE A 243 -9.66 -17.07 -0.12
C PHE A 243 -10.95 -17.89 -0.03
N ILE A 244 -10.95 -18.99 0.72
CA ILE A 244 -12.13 -19.85 0.91
C ILE A 244 -13.26 -19.07 1.59
N LEU A 245 -12.97 -18.44 2.73
CA LEU A 245 -13.98 -17.71 3.52
C LEU A 245 -14.55 -16.52 2.73
N GLY A 246 -13.69 -15.75 2.06
CA GLY A 246 -14.12 -14.64 1.23
C GLY A 246 -14.98 -15.08 0.04
N THR A 247 -14.63 -16.22 -0.60
CA THR A 247 -15.43 -16.78 -1.72
C THR A 247 -16.78 -17.30 -1.22
N LEU A 248 -16.82 -17.96 -0.08
CA LEU A 248 -18.06 -18.44 0.52
C LEU A 248 -18.98 -17.28 0.88
N ALA A 249 -18.46 -16.21 1.48
CA ALA A 249 -19.24 -15.02 1.81
C ALA A 249 -19.82 -14.33 0.57
N THR A 250 -19.00 -14.17 -0.47
CA THR A 250 -19.46 -13.54 -1.72
C THR A 250 -20.57 -14.34 -2.39
N ARG A 251 -20.48 -15.67 -2.36
CA ARG A 251 -21.50 -16.56 -2.94
C ARG A 251 -22.74 -16.71 -2.04
N HIS A 252 -22.60 -16.50 -0.74
CA HIS A 252 -23.72 -16.62 0.19
C HIS A 252 -24.79 -15.57 -0.13
N GLY A 253 -26.02 -16.03 -0.37
CA GLY A 253 -27.15 -15.20 -0.70
C GLY A 253 -27.02 -14.39 -1.99
N TYR A 254 -26.18 -14.84 -2.95
CA TYR A 254 -25.89 -14.13 -4.20
C TYR A 254 -27.17 -13.69 -4.95
N GLU A 255 -28.14 -14.60 -5.13
CA GLU A 255 -29.40 -14.32 -5.83
C GLU A 255 -30.22 -13.19 -5.16
N ARG A 256 -30.14 -13.09 -3.84
CA ARG A 256 -30.81 -12.02 -3.09
C ARG A 256 -30.09 -10.68 -3.30
N LYS A 257 -28.76 -10.67 -3.22
CA LYS A 257 -27.94 -9.47 -3.50
C LYS A 257 -28.11 -9.01 -4.94
N HIS A 258 -28.16 -9.94 -5.88
CA HIS A 258 -28.38 -9.64 -7.30
C HIS A 258 -29.72 -8.97 -7.55
N ARG A 259 -30.78 -9.46 -6.93
CA ARG A 259 -32.11 -8.82 -7.03
C ARG A 259 -32.15 -7.40 -6.45
N TRP A 260 -31.29 -7.10 -5.49
CA TRP A 260 -31.17 -5.76 -4.90
C TRP A 260 -30.17 -4.85 -5.64
N GLY A 261 -29.51 -5.36 -6.69
CA GLY A 261 -28.53 -4.60 -7.46
C GLY A 261 -27.20 -4.33 -6.76
N VAL A 262 -26.92 -5.06 -5.65
CA VAL A 262 -25.70 -4.88 -4.84
C VAL A 262 -24.72 -6.06 -4.95
N ALA A 263 -25.04 -7.08 -5.77
CA ALA A 263 -24.18 -8.25 -5.95
C ALA A 263 -22.91 -7.88 -6.72
N GLN A 264 -21.81 -8.54 -6.39
CA GLN A 264 -20.56 -8.43 -7.15
C GLN A 264 -20.76 -8.92 -8.59
N GLU A 265 -20.10 -8.24 -9.53
CA GLU A 265 -20.15 -8.58 -10.96
C GLU A 265 -19.67 -10.02 -11.24
N ASP A 266 -19.97 -10.52 -12.42
CA ASP A 266 -19.51 -11.82 -12.93
C ASP A 266 -19.77 -12.99 -11.95
N HIS A 267 -20.98 -13.05 -11.37
CA HIS A 267 -21.38 -14.05 -10.37
C HIS A 267 -20.41 -14.16 -9.17
N GLY A 268 -19.78 -13.06 -8.79
CA GLY A 268 -18.81 -13.01 -7.68
C GLY A 268 -17.46 -13.67 -8.00
N ARG A 269 -17.14 -13.91 -9.26
CA ARG A 269 -15.85 -14.46 -9.69
C ARG A 269 -14.77 -13.37 -9.63
N ARG A 270 -13.75 -13.59 -8.83
CA ARG A 270 -12.66 -12.63 -8.66
C ARG A 270 -11.69 -12.66 -9.85
N GLY A 271 -11.38 -11.48 -10.40
CA GLY A 271 -10.36 -11.29 -11.43
C GLY A 271 -8.99 -10.91 -10.86
N ALA A 272 -7.99 -10.75 -11.73
CA ALA A 272 -6.62 -10.39 -11.33
C ALA A 272 -6.57 -9.11 -10.48
N ARG A 273 -7.38 -8.11 -10.79
CA ARG A 273 -7.42 -6.83 -10.04
C ARG A 273 -7.76 -7.06 -8.57
N HIS A 274 -8.80 -7.84 -8.29
CA HIS A 274 -9.20 -8.17 -6.93
C HIS A 274 -8.14 -8.99 -6.19
N VAL A 275 -7.47 -9.93 -6.88
CA VAL A 275 -6.37 -10.70 -6.29
C VAL A 275 -5.21 -9.78 -5.91
N ILE A 276 -4.80 -8.88 -6.81
CA ILE A 276 -3.71 -7.93 -6.55
C ILE A 276 -4.08 -6.95 -5.44
N ALA A 277 -5.30 -6.44 -5.43
CA ALA A 277 -5.76 -5.49 -4.42
C ALA A 277 -5.76 -6.07 -3.00
N ASN A 278 -6.20 -7.33 -2.84
CA ASN A 278 -6.31 -7.95 -1.52
C ASN A 278 -5.07 -8.73 -1.08
N CYS A 279 -4.27 -9.24 -2.04
CA CYS A 279 -3.12 -10.10 -1.75
C CYS A 279 -1.76 -9.42 -2.03
N GLY A 280 -1.73 -8.27 -2.70
CA GLY A 280 -0.49 -7.58 -3.06
C GLY A 280 0.31 -7.13 -1.83
N VAL A 281 -0.34 -6.46 -0.89
CA VAL A 281 0.30 -6.00 0.37
C VAL A 281 0.72 -7.18 1.26
N PRO A 282 -0.13 -8.20 1.52
CA PRO A 282 0.31 -9.40 2.23
C PRO A 282 1.51 -10.09 1.57
N THR A 283 1.54 -10.16 0.23
CA THR A 283 2.68 -10.74 -0.51
C THR A 283 3.94 -9.88 -0.39
N LEU A 284 3.81 -8.56 -0.33
CA LEU A 284 4.95 -7.68 -0.05
C LEU A 284 5.53 -7.94 1.34
N PHE A 285 4.70 -8.06 2.37
CA PHE A 285 5.17 -8.47 3.71
C PHE A 285 5.78 -9.86 3.69
N ALA A 286 5.21 -10.81 2.92
CA ALA A 286 5.81 -12.14 2.76
C ALA A 286 7.23 -12.07 2.17
N PHE A 287 7.44 -11.27 1.15
CA PHE A 287 8.76 -11.05 0.57
C PHE A 287 9.76 -10.55 1.63
N PHE A 288 9.35 -9.62 2.48
CA PHE A 288 10.19 -9.13 3.56
C PHE A 288 10.43 -10.16 4.68
N VAL A 289 9.58 -11.17 4.87
CA VAL A 289 9.87 -12.27 5.82
C VAL A 289 11.21 -12.94 5.51
N THR A 290 11.51 -13.20 4.24
CA THR A 290 12.76 -13.85 3.84
C THR A 290 13.97 -12.92 3.93
N GLY A 291 13.77 -11.63 3.70
CA GLY A 291 14.86 -10.65 3.61
C GLY A 291 15.18 -9.94 4.92
N THR A 292 14.39 -10.08 5.98
CA THR A 292 14.54 -9.26 7.19
C THR A 292 15.18 -10.00 8.36
N LEU A 293 15.79 -9.23 9.27
CA LEU A 293 16.22 -9.72 10.60
C LEU A 293 15.04 -9.96 11.56
N TYR A 294 13.83 -9.53 11.19
CA TYR A 294 12.63 -9.59 12.04
C TYR A 294 11.47 -10.31 11.34
N PRO A 295 11.64 -11.57 10.92
CA PRO A 295 10.65 -12.30 10.12
C PRO A 295 9.29 -12.39 10.82
N GLN A 296 9.28 -12.47 12.15
CA GLN A 296 8.05 -12.61 12.93
C GLN A 296 7.16 -11.37 12.84
N TRP A 297 7.73 -10.17 12.86
CA TRP A 297 6.97 -8.93 12.69
C TRP A 297 6.31 -8.86 11.30
N MET A 298 7.05 -9.28 10.27
CA MET A 298 6.53 -9.32 8.90
C MET A 298 5.42 -10.36 8.75
N LYS A 299 5.51 -11.51 9.42
CA LYS A 299 4.41 -12.50 9.45
C LYS A 299 3.17 -11.96 10.15
N ILE A 300 3.32 -11.25 11.26
CA ILE A 300 2.20 -10.59 11.96
C ILE A 300 1.54 -9.56 11.04
N ALA A 301 2.30 -8.70 10.37
CA ALA A 301 1.80 -7.72 9.42
C ALA A 301 1.09 -8.35 8.22
N LEU A 302 1.66 -9.45 7.66
CA LEU A 302 1.04 -10.25 6.61
C LEU A 302 -0.33 -10.80 7.03
N VAL A 303 -0.38 -11.44 8.20
CA VAL A 303 -1.63 -12.03 8.71
C VAL A 303 -2.66 -10.94 9.00
N ALA A 304 -2.24 -9.80 9.56
CA ALA A 304 -3.11 -8.65 9.79
C ALA A 304 -3.67 -8.06 8.47
N SER A 305 -2.86 -7.97 7.43
CA SER A 305 -3.33 -7.55 6.09
C SER A 305 -4.39 -8.51 5.53
N LEU A 306 -4.18 -9.83 5.63
CA LEU A 306 -5.17 -10.83 5.20
C LEU A 306 -6.43 -10.79 6.05
N ALA A 307 -6.28 -10.59 7.38
CA ALA A 307 -7.41 -10.44 8.30
C ALA A 307 -8.22 -9.18 8.00
N THR A 308 -7.57 -8.08 7.60
CA THR A 308 -8.23 -6.84 7.17
C THR A 308 -9.04 -7.07 5.89
N ALA A 309 -8.45 -7.71 4.89
CA ALA A 309 -9.16 -8.06 3.65
C ALA A 309 -10.36 -8.97 3.90
N LEU A 310 -10.24 -9.93 4.85
CA LEU A 310 -11.34 -10.80 5.23
C LEU A 310 -12.42 -10.04 5.99
N PHE A 311 -12.02 -9.21 6.95
CA PHE A 311 -12.94 -8.36 7.71
C PHE A 311 -13.79 -7.52 6.76
N ASP A 312 -13.16 -6.79 5.85
CA ASP A 312 -13.84 -5.95 4.87
C ASP A 312 -14.78 -6.77 3.97
N THR A 313 -14.31 -7.89 3.42
CA THR A 313 -15.14 -8.77 2.58
C THR A 313 -16.37 -9.28 3.36
N LEU A 314 -16.19 -9.78 4.59
CA LEU A 314 -17.30 -10.30 5.38
C LEU A 314 -18.25 -9.21 5.84
N SER A 315 -17.73 -8.04 6.23
CA SER A 315 -18.56 -6.93 6.68
C SER A 315 -19.43 -6.40 5.55
N SER A 316 -18.88 -6.27 4.33
CA SER A 316 -19.61 -5.83 3.14
C SER A 316 -20.67 -6.85 2.72
N GLU A 317 -20.29 -8.13 2.57
CA GLU A 317 -21.19 -9.18 2.06
C GLU A 317 -22.32 -9.52 3.04
N LEU A 318 -22.01 -9.59 4.35
CA LEU A 318 -23.02 -9.83 5.39
C LEU A 318 -23.85 -8.58 5.69
N GLY A 319 -23.21 -7.41 5.65
CA GLY A 319 -23.90 -6.13 5.77
C GLY A 319 -24.95 -5.91 4.69
N GLN A 320 -24.64 -6.29 3.45
CA GLN A 320 -25.60 -6.24 2.34
C GLN A 320 -26.77 -7.22 2.51
N LEU A 321 -26.55 -8.38 3.14
CA LEU A 321 -27.60 -9.40 3.32
C LEU A 321 -28.46 -9.17 4.55
N TYR A 322 -27.86 -8.74 5.65
CA TYR A 322 -28.45 -8.76 6.99
C TYR A 322 -28.48 -7.41 7.67
N GLY A 323 -27.75 -6.39 7.13
CA GLY A 323 -27.70 -5.05 7.71
C GLY A 323 -29.07 -4.39 7.74
N ARG A 324 -29.48 -3.92 8.93
CA ARG A 324 -30.80 -3.28 9.13
C ARG A 324 -30.74 -1.77 9.04
N TYR A 325 -29.68 -1.18 9.57
CA TYR A 325 -29.50 0.27 9.69
C TYR A 325 -28.07 0.65 9.26
N PRO A 326 -27.76 0.62 7.95
CA PRO A 326 -26.44 1.05 7.51
C PRO A 326 -26.29 2.56 7.71
N VAL A 327 -25.13 2.98 8.22
CA VAL A 327 -24.78 4.38 8.47
C VAL A 327 -23.46 4.74 7.79
N LEU A 328 -23.33 5.98 7.34
CA LEU A 328 -22.05 6.53 6.90
C LEU A 328 -21.23 6.93 8.13
N PRO A 329 -20.00 6.41 8.31
CA PRO A 329 -19.16 6.72 9.47
C PRO A 329 -18.74 8.19 9.54
N THR A 330 -18.78 8.92 8.41
CA THR A 330 -18.39 10.33 8.30
C THR A 330 -19.50 11.29 8.76
N THR A 331 -20.78 10.94 8.57
CA THR A 331 -21.93 11.81 8.90
C THR A 331 -22.85 11.24 9.97
N GLY A 332 -22.79 9.92 10.21
CA GLY A 332 -23.73 9.21 11.08
C GLY A 332 -25.15 9.05 10.52
N GLU A 333 -25.35 9.40 9.24
CA GLU A 333 -26.65 9.32 8.59
C GLU A 333 -26.98 7.91 8.15
N ASN A 334 -28.26 7.52 8.27
CA ASN A 334 -28.75 6.26 7.72
C ASN A 334 -28.82 6.35 6.19
N VAL A 335 -28.30 5.33 5.52
CA VAL A 335 -28.23 5.25 4.06
C VAL A 335 -28.79 3.93 3.54
N PRO A 336 -29.15 3.83 2.25
CA PRO A 336 -29.59 2.58 1.67
C PRO A 336 -28.50 1.49 1.75
N ILE A 337 -28.95 0.21 1.78
CA ILE A 337 -28.06 -0.96 1.70
C ILE A 337 -27.29 -0.90 0.39
N GLY A 338 -25.97 -1.17 0.44
CA GLY A 338 -25.09 -1.11 -0.72
C GLY A 338 -24.48 0.26 -1.00
N THR A 339 -24.76 1.28 -0.17
CA THR A 339 -24.04 2.57 -0.24
C THR A 339 -22.57 2.37 0.10
N ASP A 340 -21.67 2.87 -0.76
CA ASP A 340 -20.23 2.77 -0.58
C ASP A 340 -19.77 3.45 0.72
N GLY A 341 -18.93 2.74 1.48
CA GLY A 341 -18.43 3.20 2.77
C GLY A 341 -19.45 3.12 3.92
N ALA A 342 -20.67 2.67 3.68
CA ALA A 342 -21.64 2.47 4.74
C ALA A 342 -21.30 1.26 5.60
N ILE A 343 -21.42 1.39 6.91
CA ILE A 343 -21.21 0.32 7.89
C ILE A 343 -22.52 -0.09 8.55
N SER A 344 -22.67 -1.37 8.87
CA SER A 344 -23.80 -1.88 9.67
C SER A 344 -23.27 -2.73 10.81
N MET A 345 -24.07 -2.84 11.89
CA MET A 345 -23.67 -3.64 13.05
C MET A 345 -23.48 -5.11 12.70
N GLU A 346 -24.38 -5.66 11.90
CA GLU A 346 -24.35 -7.05 11.44
C GLU A 346 -23.12 -7.33 10.55
N GLY A 347 -22.80 -6.39 9.65
CA GLY A 347 -21.59 -6.45 8.83
C GLY A 347 -20.34 -6.38 9.70
N THR A 348 -20.23 -5.41 10.60
CA THR A 348 -19.07 -5.25 11.49
C THR A 348 -18.85 -6.49 12.37
N LEU A 349 -19.92 -7.07 12.94
CA LEU A 349 -19.81 -8.30 13.73
C LEU A 349 -19.34 -9.49 12.85
N GLY A 350 -19.83 -9.59 11.62
CA GLY A 350 -19.38 -10.61 10.67
C GLY A 350 -17.90 -10.47 10.31
N GLY A 351 -17.45 -9.25 10.05
CA GLY A 351 -16.04 -8.95 9.80
C GLY A 351 -15.16 -9.27 11.01
N LEU A 352 -15.61 -8.86 12.21
CA LEU A 352 -14.88 -9.13 13.44
C LEU A 352 -14.75 -10.64 13.71
N PHE A 353 -15.84 -11.40 13.52
CA PHE A 353 -15.80 -12.86 13.65
C PHE A 353 -14.79 -13.47 12.65
N GLY A 354 -14.79 -13.03 11.40
CA GLY A 354 -13.83 -13.49 10.39
C GLY A 354 -12.39 -13.19 10.77
N ALA A 355 -12.09 -12.00 11.28
CA ALA A 355 -10.76 -11.63 11.72
C ALA A 355 -10.30 -12.45 12.94
N ILE A 356 -11.17 -12.65 13.93
CA ILE A 356 -10.89 -13.52 15.10
C ILE A 356 -10.60 -14.95 14.64
N PHE A 357 -11.44 -15.48 13.77
CA PHE A 357 -11.28 -16.84 13.25
C PHE A 357 -9.97 -17.01 12.48
N LEU A 358 -9.64 -16.06 11.57
CA LEU A 358 -8.41 -16.12 10.80
C LEU A 358 -7.15 -15.98 11.68
N ALA A 359 -7.18 -15.05 12.65
CA ALA A 359 -6.07 -14.86 13.60
C ALA A 359 -5.88 -16.10 14.50
N GLY A 360 -6.98 -16.71 14.94
CA GLY A 360 -6.94 -17.96 15.69
C GLY A 360 -6.36 -19.12 14.89
N CYS A 361 -6.76 -19.28 13.63
CA CYS A 361 -6.18 -20.29 12.73
C CYS A 361 -4.70 -20.00 12.45
N ALA A 362 -4.31 -18.75 12.25
CA ALA A 362 -2.92 -18.36 12.04
C ALA A 362 -2.03 -18.70 13.26
N TRP A 363 -2.54 -18.52 14.47
CA TRP A 363 -1.89 -18.98 15.69
C TRP A 363 -1.80 -20.50 15.74
N LEU A 364 -2.88 -21.20 15.51
CA LEU A 364 -2.91 -22.68 15.58
C LEU A 364 -1.93 -23.35 14.60
N VAL A 365 -1.76 -22.79 13.40
CA VAL A 365 -0.78 -23.31 12.43
C VAL A 365 0.65 -22.81 12.67
N GLY A 366 0.87 -21.97 13.68
CA GLY A 366 2.19 -21.42 14.02
C GLY A 366 2.69 -20.31 13.10
N ALA A 367 1.79 -19.62 12.35
CA ALA A 367 2.16 -18.47 11.54
C ALA A 367 2.49 -17.24 12.40
N ILE A 368 1.78 -17.06 13.51
CA ILE A 368 1.97 -15.99 14.49
C ILE A 368 1.92 -16.52 15.92
N PRO A 369 2.54 -15.85 16.91
CA PRO A 369 2.39 -16.22 18.32
C PRO A 369 0.98 -15.87 18.83
N ALA A 370 0.53 -16.56 19.89
CA ALA A 370 -0.78 -16.30 20.51
C ALA A 370 -0.94 -14.85 20.96
N SER A 371 0.11 -14.24 21.48
CA SER A 371 0.14 -12.82 21.92
C SER A 371 -0.14 -11.83 20.80
N ALA A 372 0.09 -12.18 19.53
CA ALA A 372 -0.15 -11.33 18.38
C ALA A 372 -1.58 -11.44 17.85
N ALA A 373 -2.35 -12.47 18.20
CA ALA A 373 -3.72 -12.65 17.68
C ALA A 373 -4.65 -11.45 17.99
N PRO A 374 -4.70 -10.90 19.24
CA PRO A 374 -5.49 -9.71 19.51
C PRO A 374 -5.06 -8.48 18.71
N LEU A 375 -3.75 -8.31 18.47
CA LEU A 375 -3.20 -7.24 17.66
C LEU A 375 -3.67 -7.35 16.20
N VAL A 376 -3.63 -8.56 15.62
CA VAL A 376 -4.14 -8.83 14.26
C VAL A 376 -5.61 -8.44 14.13
N VAL A 377 -6.44 -8.80 15.11
CA VAL A 377 -7.87 -8.46 15.11
C VAL A 377 -8.09 -6.95 15.21
N LEU A 378 -7.36 -6.27 16.10
CA LEU A 378 -7.44 -4.81 16.24
C LEU A 378 -6.99 -4.10 14.95
N ALA A 379 -5.89 -4.52 14.37
CA ALA A 379 -5.36 -3.97 13.12
C ALA A 379 -6.34 -4.18 11.96
N ALA A 380 -6.97 -5.35 11.86
CA ALA A 380 -8.00 -5.63 10.86
C ALA A 380 -9.22 -4.71 11.03
N PHE A 381 -9.67 -4.51 12.26
CA PHE A 381 -10.77 -3.57 12.55
C PHE A 381 -10.41 -2.14 12.15
N ILE A 382 -9.22 -1.66 12.49
CA ILE A 382 -8.76 -0.31 12.13
C ILE A 382 -8.67 -0.16 10.61
N GLY A 383 -8.05 -1.11 9.91
CA GLY A 383 -7.87 -1.06 8.45
C GLY A 383 -9.20 -1.05 7.69
N ALA A 384 -10.13 -1.91 8.06
CA ALA A 384 -11.44 -1.98 7.42
C ALA A 384 -12.30 -0.73 7.68
N ASN A 385 -12.28 -0.19 8.91
CA ASN A 385 -13.02 1.06 9.19
C ASN A 385 -12.36 2.28 8.53
N ALA A 386 -11.03 2.31 8.42
CA ALA A 386 -10.35 3.36 7.67
C ALA A 386 -10.75 3.35 6.18
N GLU A 387 -10.91 2.17 5.59
CA GLU A 387 -11.43 2.02 4.22
C GLU A 387 -12.86 2.59 4.11
N SER A 388 -13.77 2.22 5.01
CA SER A 388 -15.14 2.72 5.01
C SER A 388 -15.20 4.26 5.09
N VAL A 389 -14.34 4.87 5.91
CA VAL A 389 -14.21 6.34 6.00
C VAL A 389 -13.68 6.91 4.68
N LEU A 390 -12.62 6.33 4.11
CA LEU A 390 -12.05 6.77 2.83
C LEU A 390 -13.07 6.63 1.69
N ALA A 391 -13.80 5.52 1.63
CA ALA A 391 -14.86 5.28 0.65
C ALA A 391 -15.97 6.32 0.74
N ALA A 392 -16.40 6.67 1.96
CA ALA A 392 -17.41 7.70 2.19
C ALA A 392 -16.91 9.12 1.82
N MET A 393 -15.60 9.39 1.93
CA MET A 393 -15.01 10.69 1.56
C MET A 393 -14.73 10.83 0.06
N ILE A 394 -14.44 9.72 -0.64
CA ILE A 394 -14.11 9.71 -2.07
C ILE A 394 -15.41 9.57 -2.87
N GLN A 395 -16.04 10.68 -3.21
CA GLN A 395 -17.29 10.73 -3.96
C GLN A 395 -17.12 10.51 -5.48
N TYR A 396 -15.89 10.49 -6.00
CA TYR A 396 -15.63 10.32 -7.42
C TYR A 396 -15.54 8.84 -7.79
N GLU A 397 -16.39 8.41 -8.72
CA GLU A 397 -16.28 7.09 -9.34
C GLU A 397 -15.15 7.10 -10.38
N PHE A 398 -14.20 6.18 -10.22
CA PHE A 398 -13.18 5.88 -11.21
C PHE A 398 -12.94 4.36 -11.26
N THR A 399 -12.51 3.89 -12.41
CA THR A 399 -12.47 2.46 -12.76
C THR A 399 -11.74 1.53 -11.76
N TRP A 400 -10.87 2.08 -10.89
CA TRP A 400 -10.03 1.31 -9.95
C TRP A 400 -10.28 1.68 -8.49
N ARG A 401 -11.39 2.34 -8.19
CA ARG A 401 -11.69 2.86 -6.86
C ARG A 401 -11.68 1.75 -5.80
N ASN A 402 -12.41 0.68 -6.03
CA ASN A 402 -12.53 -0.41 -5.07
C ASN A 402 -11.20 -1.16 -4.87
N GLU A 403 -10.42 -1.36 -5.94
CA GLU A 403 -9.11 -1.98 -5.85
C GLU A 403 -8.11 -1.14 -5.04
N ILE A 404 -8.15 0.17 -5.21
CA ILE A 404 -7.28 1.10 -4.45
C ILE A 404 -7.70 1.14 -2.98
N LEU A 405 -8.99 1.15 -2.68
CA LEU A 405 -9.51 1.09 -1.32
C LEU A 405 -9.11 -0.22 -0.63
N ASN A 406 -9.24 -1.36 -1.31
CA ASN A 406 -8.80 -2.65 -0.79
C ASN A 406 -7.28 -2.73 -0.58
N LEU A 407 -6.49 -2.13 -1.47
CA LEU A 407 -5.04 -2.04 -1.28
C LEU A 407 -4.71 -1.16 -0.06
N ALA A 408 -5.41 -0.05 0.11
CA ALA A 408 -5.22 0.87 1.23
C ALA A 408 -5.60 0.22 2.56
N ASN A 409 -6.74 -0.48 2.64
CA ASN A 409 -7.18 -1.13 3.89
C ASN A 409 -6.19 -2.21 4.33
N THR A 410 -5.73 -3.07 3.39
CA THR A 410 -4.73 -4.11 3.69
C THR A 410 -3.39 -3.52 4.11
N ALA A 411 -2.99 -2.41 3.50
CA ALA A 411 -1.78 -1.69 3.89
C ALA A 411 -1.91 -1.07 5.29
N ILE A 412 -3.01 -0.40 5.59
CA ILE A 412 -3.25 0.20 6.91
C ILE A 412 -3.24 -0.87 7.99
N GLY A 413 -4.00 -1.97 7.82
CA GLY A 413 -4.03 -3.06 8.78
C GLY A 413 -2.65 -3.69 9.00
N GLY A 414 -1.91 -3.98 7.93
CA GLY A 414 -0.56 -4.53 8.04
C GLY A 414 0.43 -3.58 8.71
N LEU A 415 0.41 -2.29 8.37
CA LEU A 415 1.31 -1.28 8.97
C LEU A 415 0.99 -1.00 10.43
N VAL A 416 -0.29 -0.96 10.82
CA VAL A 416 -0.71 -0.84 12.23
C VAL A 416 -0.16 -2.01 13.04
N ALA A 417 -0.35 -3.24 12.54
CA ALA A 417 0.16 -4.43 13.21
C ALA A 417 1.70 -4.43 13.30
N LEU A 418 2.38 -4.04 12.23
CA LEU A 418 3.85 -3.93 12.20
C LEU A 418 4.34 -2.90 13.24
N GLY A 419 3.78 -1.69 13.24
CA GLY A 419 4.21 -0.62 14.14
C GLY A 419 4.04 -0.99 15.62
N VAL A 420 2.94 -1.67 15.98
CA VAL A 420 2.72 -2.14 17.35
C VAL A 420 3.62 -3.35 17.68
N ALA A 421 3.80 -4.29 16.73
CA ALA A 421 4.66 -5.45 16.93
C ALA A 421 6.11 -5.05 17.19
N MET A 422 6.62 -4.05 16.48
CA MET A 422 7.98 -3.51 16.70
C MET A 422 8.18 -2.96 18.12
N GLN A 423 7.13 -2.48 18.79
CA GLN A 423 7.20 -1.93 20.15
C GLN A 423 6.95 -2.98 21.23
N THR A 424 6.15 -4.00 20.95
CA THR A 424 5.63 -4.93 21.97
C THR A 424 6.20 -6.33 21.88
N GLN A 425 6.72 -6.72 20.73
CA GLN A 425 7.27 -8.05 20.50
C GLN A 425 8.79 -7.95 20.39
N PRO A 426 9.57 -8.51 21.32
CA PRO A 426 11.02 -8.48 21.20
C PRO A 426 11.45 -9.23 19.93
N PRO A 427 12.56 -8.81 19.29
CA PRO A 427 13.17 -9.58 18.21
C PRO A 427 13.61 -10.94 18.77
N MET A 428 13.16 -12.02 18.14
CA MET A 428 13.66 -13.37 18.46
C MET A 428 14.89 -13.68 17.63
#